data_a90d4eb693b922fcc852e9e485f5c708
#
_entry.id   a90d4eb693b922fcc852e9e485f5c708
#
_cell.length_a   1.000
_cell.length_b   1.000
_cell.length_c   1.000
_cell.angle_alpha   90.00
_cell.angle_beta   90.00
_cell.angle_gamma   90.00
#
_symmetry.space_group_name_H-M   'P 1'
#
loop_
_entity.id
_entity.type
_entity.pdbx_description
1 polymer ?
#
loop_
_entity_poly.entity_id
_entity_poly.type
_entity_poly.pdbx_seq_one_letter_code
_entity_poly.pdbx_strand_id
1 'polypeptide(L)'
;CLSRGLGDVYKRQALKQLNFVNMLLRIHPENPQPRLINQVVECLKDGGVIIYPTDTIYGLGCDIKHAKAIGKICQIKNMDPQKAQLSFICSDLSHLSEYSKSIDTPLYRMLKNYLPGPYTFILPASKKVPKILQSKKSTIGLRVPDNNICQQILTMLGNPILSTSLPGEMVEDYTDPEIIYKKFENLVDFVIDGGIGGMTPSTMVDCTTDDWTILRQGLGDWIG
;
A
#
# COMPACT_ATOMS: atom_id res chain seq x y z
N CYS A 1 29.81 -31.59 -13.44
CA CYS A 1 29.08 -30.43 -14.02
C CYS A 1 27.96 -29.80 -13.15
N LEU A 2 27.88 -30.21 -11.85
CA LEU A 2 26.83 -29.73 -10.90
C LEU A 2 27.30 -28.66 -9.90
N SER A 3 28.58 -28.27 -9.88
CA SER A 3 29.09 -27.30 -8.89
C SER A 3 29.06 -25.84 -9.31
N ARG A 4 28.85 -25.53 -10.58
CA ARG A 4 28.77 -24.13 -11.07
C ARG A 4 27.44 -23.44 -10.80
N GLY A 5 26.35 -24.19 -10.70
CA GLY A 5 25.01 -23.62 -10.49
C GLY A 5 24.73 -23.17 -9.04
N LEU A 6 25.28 -23.89 -8.04
CA LEU A 6 25.09 -23.51 -6.64
C LEU A 6 25.83 -22.22 -6.28
N GLY A 7 27.06 -22.04 -6.78
CA GLY A 7 27.83 -20.80 -6.53
C GLY A 7 27.19 -19.54 -7.07
N ASP A 8 26.50 -19.63 -8.20
CA ASP A 8 25.79 -18.49 -8.78
C ASP A 8 24.47 -18.15 -8.05
N VAL A 9 23.79 -19.16 -7.52
CA VAL A 9 22.58 -18.96 -6.68
C VAL A 9 22.98 -18.31 -5.35
N TYR A 10 24.04 -18.81 -4.68
CA TYR A 10 24.54 -18.21 -3.44
C TYR A 10 25.14 -16.81 -3.65
N LYS A 11 25.86 -16.58 -4.76
CA LYS A 11 26.33 -15.23 -5.12
C LYS A 11 25.19 -14.28 -5.45
N ARG A 12 24.14 -14.72 -6.15
CA ARG A 12 22.93 -13.93 -6.39
C ARG A 12 22.16 -13.66 -5.10
N GLN A 13 22.04 -14.62 -4.19
CA GLN A 13 21.45 -14.40 -2.86
C GLN A 13 22.29 -13.48 -1.98
N ALA A 14 23.63 -13.64 -1.96
CA ALA A 14 24.52 -12.76 -1.21
C ALA A 14 24.57 -11.34 -1.81
N LEU A 15 24.54 -11.19 -3.14
CA LEU A 15 24.40 -9.91 -3.82
C LEU A 15 23.01 -9.27 -3.61
N LYS A 16 21.94 -10.07 -3.50
CA LYS A 16 20.60 -9.59 -3.11
C LYS A 16 20.57 -9.11 -1.65
N GLN A 17 21.27 -9.77 -0.73
CA GLN A 17 21.35 -9.34 0.67
C GLN A 17 22.25 -8.11 0.90
N LEU A 18 23.19 -7.83 -0.01
CA LEU A 18 24.13 -6.69 0.09
C LEU A 18 23.61 -5.39 -0.53
N ASN A 19 22.48 -5.40 -1.28
CA ASN A 19 22.03 -4.26 -2.08
C ASN A 19 20.75 -3.59 -1.61
N PHE A 20 20.08 -4.02 -0.56
CA PHE A 20 19.00 -3.25 0.07
C PHE A 20 19.51 -2.55 1.33
N VAL A 21 20.52 -1.71 1.17
CA VAL A 21 20.79 -0.66 2.16
C VAL A 21 19.60 0.30 2.05
N ASN A 22 18.87 0.50 3.16
CA ASN A 22 17.80 1.46 3.34
C ASN A 22 18.02 2.68 2.45
N MET A 23 17.15 2.90 1.46
CA MET A 23 17.42 3.87 0.40
C MET A 23 16.24 4.81 0.19
N LEU A 24 16.56 6.10 0.06
CA LEU A 24 15.66 7.10 -0.50
C LEU A 24 15.70 7.00 -2.03
N LEU A 25 14.60 6.54 -2.64
CA LEU A 25 14.46 6.36 -4.08
C LEU A 25 13.69 7.53 -4.68
N ARG A 26 14.38 8.41 -5.41
CA ARG A 26 13.74 9.53 -6.11
C ARG A 26 13.14 9.04 -7.43
N ILE A 27 11.81 9.03 -7.51
CA ILE A 27 11.04 8.61 -8.69
C ILE A 27 10.24 9.80 -9.20
N HIS A 28 10.38 10.09 -10.50
CA HIS A 28 9.65 11.21 -11.12
C HIS A 28 8.14 10.93 -11.10
N PRO A 29 7.30 11.80 -10.51
CA PRO A 29 5.88 11.52 -10.31
C PRO A 29 5.10 11.36 -11.62
N GLU A 30 5.37 12.20 -12.63
CA GLU A 30 4.66 12.16 -13.92
C GLU A 30 5.22 11.11 -14.88
N ASN A 31 6.51 10.78 -14.77
CA ASN A 31 7.16 9.81 -15.64
C ASN A 31 8.08 8.89 -14.82
N PRO A 32 7.50 7.95 -14.04
CA PRO A 32 8.26 7.03 -13.21
C PRO A 32 9.22 6.17 -14.04
N GLN A 33 10.47 6.11 -13.61
CA GLN A 33 11.50 5.35 -14.30
C GLN A 33 11.27 3.84 -14.12
N PRO A 34 11.06 3.04 -15.20
CA PRO A 34 10.74 1.61 -15.11
C PRO A 34 11.75 0.79 -14.29
N ARG A 35 13.04 1.18 -14.36
CA ARG A 35 14.10 0.53 -13.59
C ARG A 35 13.89 0.68 -12.09
N LEU A 36 13.50 1.87 -11.61
CA LEU A 36 13.29 2.15 -10.20
C LEU A 36 12.00 1.48 -9.70
N ILE A 37 10.93 1.53 -10.50
CA ILE A 37 9.69 0.79 -10.22
C ILE A 37 9.98 -0.71 -10.07
N ASN A 38 10.78 -1.29 -10.98
CA ASN A 38 11.15 -2.71 -10.89
C ASN A 38 11.91 -3.03 -9.60
N GLN A 39 12.83 -2.16 -9.14
CA GLN A 39 13.53 -2.35 -7.87
C GLN A 39 12.57 -2.39 -6.68
N VAL A 40 11.57 -1.49 -6.65
CA VAL A 40 10.53 -1.46 -5.62
C VAL A 40 9.70 -2.74 -5.65
N VAL A 41 9.30 -3.20 -6.84
CA VAL A 41 8.49 -4.42 -7.02
C VAL A 41 9.27 -5.66 -6.57
N GLU A 42 10.54 -5.79 -6.92
CA GLU A 42 11.38 -6.90 -6.46
C GLU A 42 11.54 -6.89 -4.92
N CYS A 43 11.74 -5.70 -4.31
CA CYS A 43 11.76 -5.56 -2.86
C CYS A 43 10.45 -6.05 -2.22
N LEU A 44 9.29 -5.65 -2.75
CA LEU A 44 7.98 -6.09 -2.26
C LEU A 44 7.80 -7.61 -2.40
N LYS A 45 8.18 -8.19 -3.55
CA LYS A 45 8.14 -9.63 -3.80
C LYS A 45 9.07 -10.43 -2.89
N ASP A 46 10.16 -9.83 -2.44
CA ASP A 46 11.08 -10.45 -1.47
C ASP A 46 10.64 -10.22 0.00
N GLY A 47 9.47 -9.59 0.23
CA GLY A 47 8.87 -9.34 1.56
C GLY A 47 9.36 -8.07 2.23
N GLY A 48 9.85 -7.11 1.45
CA GLY A 48 10.23 -5.78 1.93
C GLY A 48 9.04 -4.92 2.31
N VAL A 49 9.33 -3.88 3.11
CA VAL A 49 8.39 -2.85 3.54
C VAL A 49 8.83 -1.52 2.95
N ILE A 50 7.90 -0.81 2.34
CA ILE A 50 8.15 0.45 1.67
C ILE A 50 7.30 1.59 2.23
N ILE A 51 7.81 2.81 2.09
CA ILE A 51 7.03 4.03 2.20
C ILE A 51 6.94 4.64 0.81
N TYR A 52 5.72 5.03 0.40
CA TYR A 52 5.45 5.42 -0.97
C TYR A 52 4.40 6.54 -1.07
N PRO A 53 4.49 7.39 -2.10
CA PRO A 53 3.53 8.48 -2.32
C PRO A 53 2.18 7.93 -2.76
N THR A 54 1.11 8.64 -2.40
CA THR A 54 -0.24 8.44 -2.91
C THR A 54 -0.83 9.79 -3.34
N ASP A 55 -2.07 9.79 -3.79
CA ASP A 55 -2.85 11.01 -4.08
C ASP A 55 -3.29 11.78 -2.82
N THR A 56 -2.95 11.29 -1.63
CA THR A 56 -3.22 11.95 -0.33
C THR A 56 -1.92 12.08 0.46
N ILE A 57 -1.78 11.39 1.58
CA ILE A 57 -0.58 11.32 2.39
C ILE A 57 0.29 10.12 1.97
N TYR A 58 1.57 10.11 2.34
CA TYR A 58 2.43 8.94 2.17
C TYR A 58 1.88 7.71 2.89
N GLY A 59 2.01 6.54 2.24
CA GLY A 59 1.61 5.24 2.77
C GLY A 59 2.80 4.40 3.20
N LEU A 60 2.62 3.61 4.27
CA LEU A 60 3.51 2.53 4.68
C LEU A 60 2.90 1.21 4.19
N GLY A 61 3.63 0.42 3.40
CA GLY A 61 3.04 -0.75 2.78
C GLY A 61 3.99 -1.91 2.50
N CYS A 62 3.39 -3.08 2.24
CA CYS A 62 4.07 -4.30 1.82
C CYS A 62 3.17 -5.14 0.92
N ASP A 63 3.73 -6.14 0.25
CA ASP A 63 2.94 -7.14 -0.48
C ASP A 63 2.06 -7.95 0.50
N ILE A 64 0.76 -8.07 0.19
CA ILE A 64 -0.22 -8.82 1.01
C ILE A 64 0.13 -10.31 1.17
N LYS A 65 0.99 -10.86 0.31
CA LYS A 65 1.42 -12.26 0.34
C LYS A 65 2.46 -12.57 1.41
N HIS A 66 3.08 -11.55 2.01
CA HIS A 66 4.18 -11.70 2.95
C HIS A 66 3.76 -11.44 4.40
N ALA A 67 3.36 -12.51 5.12
CA ALA A 67 2.93 -12.42 6.53
C ALA A 67 3.97 -11.78 7.46
N LYS A 68 5.27 -12.00 7.22
CA LYS A 68 6.35 -11.37 8.01
C LYS A 68 6.42 -9.86 7.80
N ALA A 69 6.24 -9.39 6.56
CA ALA A 69 6.21 -7.97 6.25
C ALA A 69 4.98 -7.27 6.86
N ILE A 70 3.83 -7.94 6.86
CA ILE A 70 2.62 -7.49 7.57
C ILE A 70 2.90 -7.32 9.06
N GLY A 71 3.55 -8.30 9.69
CA GLY A 71 3.98 -8.23 11.09
C GLY A 71 4.92 -7.05 11.35
N LYS A 72 5.89 -6.79 10.45
CA LYS A 72 6.81 -5.64 10.52
C LYS A 72 6.05 -4.30 10.48
N ILE A 73 5.07 -4.15 9.60
CA ILE A 73 4.20 -2.95 9.57
C ILE A 73 3.47 -2.76 10.90
N CYS A 74 2.90 -3.83 11.45
CA CYS A 74 2.20 -3.75 12.74
C CYS A 74 3.14 -3.35 13.89
N GLN A 75 4.39 -3.83 13.88
CA GLN A 75 5.42 -3.42 14.85
C GLN A 75 5.79 -1.93 14.69
N ILE A 76 6.03 -1.45 13.46
CA ILE A 76 6.33 -0.02 13.19
C ILE A 76 5.19 0.88 13.70
N LYS A 77 3.94 0.44 13.52
CA LYS A 77 2.74 1.17 13.97
C LYS A 77 2.40 0.95 15.45
N ASN A 78 3.11 0.05 16.14
CA ASN A 78 2.77 -0.40 17.49
C ASN A 78 1.30 -0.83 17.62
N MET A 79 0.83 -1.66 16.67
CA MET A 79 -0.57 -2.07 16.54
C MET A 79 -0.70 -3.59 16.59
N ASP A 80 -1.80 -4.07 17.20
CA ASP A 80 -2.23 -5.45 17.07
C ASP A 80 -2.74 -5.70 15.64
N PRO A 81 -2.23 -6.69 14.88
CA PRO A 81 -2.67 -6.99 13.53
C PRO A 81 -4.19 -7.18 13.39
N GLN A 82 -4.84 -7.76 14.41
CA GLN A 82 -6.30 -8.00 14.42
C GLN A 82 -7.14 -6.74 14.67
N LYS A 83 -6.51 -5.68 15.19
CA LYS A 83 -7.15 -4.38 15.47
C LYS A 83 -6.72 -3.31 14.48
N ALA A 84 -5.70 -3.60 13.65
CA ALA A 84 -5.14 -2.66 12.70
C ALA A 84 -6.17 -2.32 11.61
N GLN A 85 -6.44 -1.03 11.45
CA GLN A 85 -7.20 -0.53 10.30
C GLN A 85 -6.27 -0.46 9.10
N LEU A 86 -6.09 -1.60 8.42
CA LEU A 86 -5.28 -1.74 7.24
C LEU A 86 -6.17 -1.73 6.00
N SER A 87 -5.66 -1.15 4.92
CA SER A 87 -6.36 -1.10 3.64
C SER A 87 -5.54 -1.78 2.56
N PHE A 88 -6.21 -2.31 1.55
CA PHE A 88 -5.56 -2.77 0.34
C PHE A 88 -5.59 -1.68 -0.71
N ILE A 89 -4.43 -1.39 -1.26
CA ILE A 89 -4.29 -0.52 -2.40
C ILE A 89 -4.29 -1.39 -3.65
N CYS A 90 -5.26 -1.13 -4.52
CA CYS A 90 -5.49 -1.89 -5.76
C CYS A 90 -5.17 -1.05 -6.99
N SER A 91 -4.83 -1.69 -8.11
CA SER A 91 -4.57 -1.02 -9.39
C SER A 91 -5.83 -0.44 -10.02
N ASP A 92 -6.95 -1.13 -9.87
CA ASP A 92 -8.23 -0.78 -10.50
C ASP A 92 -9.42 -1.41 -9.77
N LEU A 93 -10.63 -1.12 -10.25
CA LEU A 93 -11.88 -1.66 -9.69
C LEU A 93 -12.02 -3.17 -9.85
N SER A 94 -11.47 -3.75 -10.93
CA SER A 94 -11.52 -5.20 -11.16
C SER A 94 -10.69 -5.91 -10.10
N HIS A 95 -9.48 -5.40 -9.87
CA HIS A 95 -8.59 -5.90 -8.83
C HIS A 95 -9.18 -5.71 -7.42
N LEU A 96 -9.81 -4.56 -7.15
CA LEU A 96 -10.52 -4.29 -5.90
C LEU A 96 -11.65 -5.29 -5.67
N SER A 97 -12.45 -5.60 -6.70
CA SER A 97 -13.62 -6.49 -6.58
C SER A 97 -13.25 -7.92 -6.17
N GLU A 98 -12.02 -8.36 -6.41
CA GLU A 98 -11.55 -9.68 -6.01
C GLU A 98 -11.47 -9.84 -4.48
N TYR A 99 -11.25 -8.75 -3.76
CA TYR A 99 -11.07 -8.73 -2.31
C TYR A 99 -12.34 -8.38 -1.54
N SER A 100 -13.44 -8.02 -2.24
CA SER A 100 -14.79 -7.88 -1.67
C SER A 100 -15.62 -9.13 -1.90
N LYS A 101 -16.58 -9.44 -0.98
CA LYS A 101 -17.49 -10.59 -1.14
C LYS A 101 -18.43 -10.44 -2.32
N SER A 102 -19.05 -9.27 -2.44
CA SER A 102 -19.97 -8.93 -3.51
C SER A 102 -19.98 -7.42 -3.71
N ILE A 103 -20.05 -7.01 -4.94
CA ILE A 103 -20.27 -5.64 -5.34
C ILE A 103 -21.45 -5.68 -6.29
N ASP A 104 -22.58 -5.18 -5.85
CA ASP A 104 -23.78 -5.08 -6.68
C ASP A 104 -23.67 -3.91 -7.68
N THR A 105 -24.65 -3.77 -8.54
CA THR A 105 -24.63 -2.74 -9.59
C THR A 105 -24.65 -1.30 -9.04
N PRO A 106 -25.47 -0.94 -8.03
CA PRO A 106 -25.43 0.38 -7.41
C PRO A 106 -24.07 0.71 -6.80
N LEU A 107 -23.53 -0.17 -5.97
CA LEU A 107 -22.21 -0.02 -5.34
C LEU A 107 -21.10 0.11 -6.40
N TYR A 108 -21.11 -0.73 -7.44
CA TYR A 108 -20.13 -0.65 -8.52
C TYR A 108 -20.15 0.70 -9.26
N ARG A 109 -21.34 1.21 -9.57
CA ARG A 109 -21.50 2.53 -10.21
C ARG A 109 -20.97 3.65 -9.32
N MET A 110 -21.28 3.59 -8.03
CA MET A 110 -20.76 4.55 -7.06
C MET A 110 -19.23 4.49 -7.00
N LEU A 111 -18.63 3.30 -6.79
CA LEU A 111 -17.17 3.14 -6.76
C LEU A 111 -16.51 3.69 -8.03
N LYS A 112 -17.11 3.48 -9.20
CA LYS A 112 -16.59 3.99 -10.48
C LYS A 112 -16.58 5.51 -10.58
N ASN A 113 -17.47 6.19 -9.87
CA ASN A 113 -17.51 7.66 -9.86
C ASN A 113 -16.42 8.28 -8.98
N TYR A 114 -15.95 7.54 -7.97
CA TYR A 114 -15.01 8.05 -6.97
C TYR A 114 -13.59 7.49 -7.09
N LEU A 115 -13.39 6.41 -7.86
CA LEU A 115 -12.10 5.75 -8.04
C LEU A 115 -11.65 5.74 -9.52
N PRO A 116 -10.35 6.00 -9.79
CA PRO A 116 -9.27 6.31 -8.84
C PRO A 116 -9.48 7.64 -8.12
N GLY A 117 -9.04 7.72 -6.83
CA GLY A 117 -9.16 8.96 -6.09
C GLY A 117 -8.96 8.84 -4.58
N PRO A 118 -9.13 9.95 -3.85
CA PRO A 118 -8.77 10.08 -2.44
C PRO A 118 -9.80 9.43 -1.50
N TYR A 119 -10.27 8.23 -1.83
CA TYR A 119 -11.29 7.51 -1.07
C TYR A 119 -10.80 6.13 -0.63
N THR A 120 -11.28 5.70 0.53
CA THR A 120 -11.13 4.34 1.05
C THR A 120 -12.51 3.80 1.38
N PHE A 121 -12.91 2.71 0.72
CA PHE A 121 -14.20 2.08 0.93
C PHE A 121 -14.05 0.85 1.81
N ILE A 122 -14.82 0.79 2.90
CA ILE A 122 -14.88 -0.39 3.77
C ILE A 122 -15.95 -1.32 3.22
N LEU A 123 -15.53 -2.52 2.83
CA LEU A 123 -16.38 -3.52 2.19
C LEU A 123 -16.31 -4.86 2.93
N PRO A 124 -17.32 -5.73 2.80
CA PRO A 124 -17.22 -7.10 3.28
C PRO A 124 -16.08 -7.85 2.60
N ALA A 125 -15.14 -8.39 3.39
CA ALA A 125 -13.95 -9.06 2.88
C ALA A 125 -14.26 -10.40 2.23
N SER A 126 -13.66 -10.67 1.06
CA SER A 126 -13.73 -11.97 0.40
C SER A 126 -12.78 -12.99 1.06
N LYS A 127 -12.89 -14.26 0.65
CA LYS A 127 -11.98 -15.33 1.10
C LYS A 127 -10.53 -15.16 0.61
N LYS A 128 -10.28 -14.26 -0.35
CA LYS A 128 -8.93 -13.93 -0.85
C LYS A 128 -8.14 -13.06 0.13
N VAL A 129 -8.79 -12.38 1.08
CA VAL A 129 -8.11 -11.61 2.11
C VAL A 129 -7.36 -12.57 3.04
N PRO A 130 -6.04 -12.38 3.25
CA PRO A 130 -5.25 -13.23 4.14
C PRO A 130 -5.82 -13.32 5.55
N LYS A 131 -5.84 -14.52 6.14
CA LYS A 131 -6.44 -14.76 7.47
C LYS A 131 -5.89 -13.84 8.58
N ILE A 132 -4.60 -13.50 8.52
CA ILE A 132 -3.95 -12.60 9.48
C ILE A 132 -4.57 -11.18 9.48
N LEU A 133 -5.21 -10.79 8.39
CA LEU A 133 -5.82 -9.46 8.19
C LEU A 133 -7.34 -9.48 8.35
N GLN A 134 -7.92 -10.66 8.57
CA GLN A 134 -9.36 -10.76 8.77
C GLN A 134 -9.70 -10.27 10.18
N SER A 135 -10.29 -9.07 10.23
CA SER A 135 -10.89 -8.55 11.48
C SER A 135 -12.07 -9.41 11.93
N LYS A 136 -12.47 -9.27 13.19
CA LYS A 136 -13.72 -9.92 13.70
C LYS A 136 -14.96 -9.52 12.88
N LYS A 137 -14.96 -8.33 12.28
CA LYS A 137 -16.05 -7.82 11.43
C LYS A 137 -16.02 -8.37 10.00
N SER A 138 -14.98 -9.10 9.61
CA SER A 138 -14.77 -9.61 8.24
C SER A 138 -14.89 -8.51 7.16
N THR A 139 -14.37 -7.32 7.43
CA THR A 139 -14.35 -6.17 6.53
C THR A 139 -12.93 -5.81 6.15
N ILE A 140 -12.76 -5.14 5.04
CA ILE A 140 -11.47 -4.64 4.53
C ILE A 140 -11.63 -3.24 3.93
N GLY A 141 -10.67 -2.37 4.16
CA GLY A 141 -10.56 -1.10 3.45
C GLY A 141 -9.95 -1.33 2.07
N LEU A 142 -10.56 -0.81 1.03
CA LEU A 142 -10.12 -0.94 -0.36
C LEU A 142 -9.99 0.46 -0.97
N ARG A 143 -8.90 0.70 -1.72
CA ARG A 143 -8.60 1.98 -2.34
C ARG A 143 -7.92 1.78 -3.69
N VAL A 144 -8.18 2.69 -4.62
CA VAL A 144 -7.47 2.86 -5.89
C VAL A 144 -6.99 4.30 -5.94
N PRO A 145 -5.72 4.60 -5.57
CA PRO A 145 -5.20 5.96 -5.55
C PRO A 145 -4.95 6.49 -6.96
N ASP A 146 -5.20 7.78 -7.16
CA ASP A 146 -4.82 8.51 -8.37
C ASP A 146 -3.37 9.02 -8.25
N ASN A 147 -2.41 8.10 -8.32
CA ASN A 147 -0.99 8.39 -8.24
C ASN A 147 -0.20 7.48 -9.18
N ASN A 148 0.52 8.06 -10.11
CA ASN A 148 1.17 7.34 -11.20
C ASN A 148 2.27 6.38 -10.71
N ILE A 149 3.08 6.77 -9.71
CA ILE A 149 4.10 5.89 -9.12
C ILE A 149 3.41 4.67 -8.50
N CYS A 150 2.38 4.91 -7.68
CA CYS A 150 1.63 3.86 -7.02
C CYS A 150 1.00 2.89 -8.04
N GLN A 151 0.37 3.42 -9.08
CA GLN A 151 -0.27 2.63 -10.13
C GLN A 151 0.71 1.75 -10.90
N GLN A 152 1.90 2.26 -11.24
CA GLN A 152 2.92 1.46 -11.91
C GLN A 152 3.47 0.33 -11.02
N ILE A 153 3.68 0.61 -9.73
CA ILE A 153 4.10 -0.43 -8.77
C ILE A 153 3.03 -1.54 -8.70
N LEU A 154 1.76 -1.18 -8.53
CA LEU A 154 0.64 -2.12 -8.41
C LEU A 154 0.46 -2.97 -9.67
N THR A 155 0.52 -2.34 -10.85
CA THR A 155 0.40 -3.02 -12.15
C THR A 155 1.52 -4.05 -12.33
N MET A 156 2.76 -3.67 -11.99
CA MET A 156 3.91 -4.56 -12.15
C MET A 156 3.97 -5.64 -11.05
N LEU A 157 3.50 -5.34 -9.83
CA LEU A 157 3.43 -6.29 -8.71
C LEU A 157 2.36 -7.37 -8.97
N GLY A 158 1.23 -7.00 -9.58
CA GLY A 158 0.14 -7.90 -9.93
C GLY A 158 -0.71 -8.39 -8.76
N ASN A 159 -0.58 -7.74 -7.59
CA ASN A 159 -1.44 -7.94 -6.42
C ASN A 159 -1.45 -6.68 -5.54
N PRO A 160 -2.44 -6.53 -4.65
CA PRO A 160 -2.53 -5.35 -3.80
C PRO A 160 -1.33 -5.18 -2.88
N ILE A 161 -1.10 -3.92 -2.50
CA ILE A 161 -0.24 -3.55 -1.39
C ILE A 161 -1.11 -3.39 -0.16
N LEU A 162 -0.75 -4.07 0.93
CA LEU A 162 -1.26 -3.73 2.25
C LEU A 162 -0.73 -2.37 2.64
N SER A 163 -1.59 -1.47 3.08
CA SER A 163 -1.21 -0.09 3.36
C SER A 163 -1.85 0.45 4.63
N THR A 164 -1.11 1.33 5.27
CA THR A 164 -1.57 2.18 6.37
C THR A 164 -0.90 3.55 6.31
N SER A 165 -1.46 4.55 7.00
CA SER A 165 -0.81 5.85 7.16
C SER A 165 0.46 5.74 7.99
N LEU A 166 1.42 6.65 7.76
CA LEU A 166 2.61 6.76 8.61
C LEU A 166 2.23 7.16 10.04
N PRO A 167 2.96 6.70 11.06
CA PRO A 167 2.90 7.30 12.39
C PRO A 167 3.66 8.62 12.38
N GLY A 168 3.07 9.69 12.92
CA GLY A 168 3.69 11.00 13.03
C GLY A 168 2.79 11.97 13.76
N GLU A 169 3.40 12.95 14.43
CA GLU A 169 2.71 14.02 15.16
C GLU A 169 2.69 15.31 14.34
N MET A 170 3.78 15.57 13.62
CA MET A 170 3.91 16.76 12.76
C MET A 170 3.50 16.44 11.33
N VAL A 171 3.03 17.43 10.58
CA VAL A 171 2.61 17.28 9.19
C VAL A 171 3.77 16.80 8.32
N GLU A 172 4.96 17.32 8.54
CA GLU A 172 6.18 16.97 7.80
C GLU A 172 6.57 15.50 7.98
N ASP A 173 6.21 14.89 9.11
CA ASP A 173 6.47 13.47 9.41
C ASP A 173 5.83 12.50 8.41
N TYR A 174 4.83 12.95 7.64
CA TYR A 174 4.12 12.12 6.68
C TYR A 174 3.92 12.77 5.29
N THR A 175 4.54 13.95 5.06
CA THR A 175 4.46 14.68 3.78
C THR A 175 5.82 14.89 3.11
N ASP A 176 6.90 15.15 3.88
CA ASP A 176 8.23 15.39 3.34
C ASP A 176 9.05 14.09 3.28
N PRO A 177 9.40 13.59 2.06
CA PRO A 177 10.13 12.32 1.91
C PRO A 177 11.52 12.31 2.52
N GLU A 178 12.22 13.46 2.63
CA GLU A 178 13.54 13.55 3.27
C GLU A 178 13.42 13.40 4.80
N ILE A 179 12.38 14.00 5.41
CA ILE A 179 12.10 13.86 6.85
C ILE A 179 11.62 12.45 7.14
N ILE A 180 10.72 11.91 6.30
CA ILE A 180 10.25 10.53 6.37
C ILE A 180 11.45 9.56 6.32
N TYR A 181 12.36 9.76 5.36
CA TYR A 181 13.53 8.91 5.23
C TYR A 181 14.37 8.91 6.51
N LYS A 182 14.75 10.06 7.05
CA LYS A 182 15.54 10.17 8.29
C LYS A 182 14.89 9.47 9.47
N LYS A 183 13.55 9.49 9.54
CA LYS A 183 12.78 8.88 10.63
C LYS A 183 12.63 7.37 10.49
N PHE A 184 12.55 6.85 9.27
CA PHE A 184 12.21 5.46 8.98
C PHE A 184 13.33 4.65 8.31
N GLU A 185 14.51 5.23 8.01
CA GLU A 185 15.59 4.58 7.27
C GLU A 185 16.01 3.22 7.83
N ASN A 186 15.93 3.01 9.16
CA ASN A 186 16.27 1.74 9.79
C ASN A 186 15.07 0.79 9.97
N LEU A 187 13.87 1.21 9.57
CA LEU A 187 12.63 0.48 9.79
C LEU A 187 12.02 -0.09 8.50
N VAL A 188 12.32 0.53 7.34
CA VAL A 188 11.78 0.14 6.04
C VAL A 188 12.90 -0.10 5.03
N ASP A 189 12.59 -0.80 3.95
CA ASP A 189 13.59 -1.15 2.94
C ASP A 189 13.76 -0.02 1.91
N PHE A 190 12.67 0.66 1.52
CA PHE A 190 12.69 1.86 0.68
C PHE A 190 11.77 2.95 1.20
N VAL A 191 12.21 4.18 1.08
CA VAL A 191 11.35 5.38 1.04
C VAL A 191 11.37 5.90 -0.39
N ILE A 192 10.19 5.99 -1.01
CA ILE A 192 10.03 6.47 -2.38
C ILE A 192 9.74 7.96 -2.33
N ASP A 193 10.67 8.77 -2.82
CA ASP A 193 10.47 10.20 -2.97
C ASP A 193 9.79 10.48 -4.32
N GLY A 194 8.53 10.81 -4.27
CA GLY A 194 7.70 11.29 -5.39
C GLY A 194 7.34 12.77 -5.25
N GLY A 195 8.07 13.53 -4.42
CA GLY A 195 7.77 14.92 -4.07
C GLY A 195 7.01 15.06 -2.74
N ILE A 196 6.68 16.27 -2.39
CA ILE A 196 5.93 16.57 -1.16
C ILE A 196 4.52 15.94 -1.25
N GLY A 197 4.15 15.16 -0.26
CA GLY A 197 2.84 14.52 -0.15
C GLY A 197 1.74 15.48 0.29
N GLY A 198 0.49 15.02 0.15
CA GLY A 198 -0.67 15.75 0.67
C GLY A 198 -0.72 15.76 2.20
N MET A 199 -1.46 16.71 2.76
CA MET A 199 -1.64 16.86 4.21
C MET A 199 -2.92 16.20 4.72
N THR A 200 -3.87 15.93 3.84
CA THR A 200 -5.19 15.40 4.20
C THR A 200 -5.30 13.93 3.79
N PRO A 201 -5.67 13.03 4.71
CA PRO A 201 -5.86 11.61 4.37
C PRO A 201 -7.09 11.40 3.48
N SER A 202 -7.28 10.17 2.99
CA SER A 202 -8.45 9.79 2.21
C SER A 202 -9.75 9.88 3.00
N THR A 203 -10.84 10.23 2.34
CA THR A 203 -12.20 10.07 2.87
C THR A 203 -12.52 8.58 3.00
N MET A 204 -13.04 8.16 4.15
CA MET A 204 -13.36 6.77 4.44
C MET A 204 -14.85 6.57 4.53
N VAL A 205 -15.38 5.68 3.70
CA VAL A 205 -16.82 5.40 3.58
C VAL A 205 -17.10 3.95 3.94
N ASP A 206 -18.04 3.71 4.84
CA ASP A 206 -18.54 2.37 5.16
C ASP A 206 -19.62 1.98 4.13
N CYS A 207 -19.35 0.94 3.36
CA CYS A 207 -20.25 0.37 2.38
C CYS A 207 -20.56 -1.11 2.72
N THR A 208 -20.55 -1.46 4.00
CA THR A 208 -20.90 -2.81 4.45
C THR A 208 -22.40 -3.08 4.46
N THR A 209 -23.22 -2.03 4.37
CA THR A 209 -24.67 -2.03 4.26
C THR A 209 -25.10 -1.16 3.08
N ASP A 210 -26.40 -1.18 2.74
CA ASP A 210 -26.97 -0.36 1.66
C ASP A 210 -26.97 1.14 2.00
N ASP A 211 -26.91 1.49 3.28
CA ASP A 211 -26.78 2.88 3.75
C ASP A 211 -25.28 3.23 3.90
N TRP A 212 -24.72 3.87 2.91
CA TRP A 212 -23.31 4.26 2.91
C TRP A 212 -23.05 5.44 3.83
N THR A 213 -22.11 5.29 4.75
CA THR A 213 -21.83 6.30 5.78
C THR A 213 -20.37 6.72 5.82
N ILE A 214 -20.12 8.02 6.04
CA ILE A 214 -18.77 8.54 6.23
C ILE A 214 -18.25 8.13 7.61
N LEU A 215 -17.17 7.36 7.66
CA LEU A 215 -16.43 7.08 8.89
C LEU A 215 -15.39 8.17 9.21
N ARG A 216 -14.84 8.79 8.17
CA ARG A 216 -13.88 9.89 8.28
C ARG A 216 -13.97 10.76 7.04
N GLN A 217 -14.23 12.05 7.23
CA GLN A 217 -14.05 13.03 6.17
C GLN A 217 -12.56 13.28 5.95
N GLY A 218 -12.11 13.16 4.72
CA GLY A 218 -10.74 13.41 4.27
C GLY A 218 -10.72 14.36 3.09
N LEU A 219 -9.77 14.13 2.16
CA LEU A 219 -9.56 14.99 0.99
C LEU A 219 -10.70 14.89 -0.03
N GLY A 220 -11.31 13.73 -0.19
CA GLY A 220 -12.40 13.54 -1.16
C GLY A 220 -13.73 14.07 -0.62
N ASP A 221 -14.42 14.88 -1.42
CA ASP A 221 -15.78 15.32 -1.13
C ASP A 221 -16.77 14.19 -1.38
N TRP A 222 -17.60 13.90 -0.37
CA TRP A 222 -18.63 12.87 -0.48
C TRP A 222 -20.01 13.50 -0.67
N ILE A 223 -20.63 13.20 -1.78
CA ILE A 223 -21.95 13.75 -2.14
C ILE A 223 -23.07 12.69 -2.02
N GLY A 224 -22.75 11.49 -1.52
CA GLY A 224 -23.70 10.45 -1.09
C GLY A 224 -24.52 9.85 -2.23
#